data_7e9d7ef6f84cbb96430984408677b686
#
_entry.id   7e9d7ef6f84cbb96430984408677b686
#
_cell.length_a   1.000
_cell.length_b   1.000
_cell.length_c   1.000
_cell.angle_alpha   90.00
_cell.angle_beta   90.00
_cell.angle_gamma   90.00
#
_symmetry.space_group_name_H-M   'P 1'
#
loop_
_entity.id
_entity.type
_entity.pdbx_description
1 polymer ?
#
loop_
_entity_poly.entity_id
_entity_poly.type
_entity_poly.pdbx_seq_one_letter_code
_entity_poly.pdbx_strand_id
1 'polypeptide(L)'
;MRARGRILPVVTAFVLCSLLMGRSGVEAAGTETIRVNGSGSALYMMKPLIKAYVKAHPGVRIEMERPLGSSGAIKALLAGALDIAVSSKVLKPEEAARGGISREYGKTPLAMVSGKNAPKTDITTKELQDIYSGNVRTWPNGEPIRLVLRPDADIDTKILEGLSPGMGKAVRAAHSHQGMIVAVTDPESDEVVVNTSGSLGASALPAILVEKTPLNVLALNGVRPTVKNLANGTYPLVKDIRFITTRNTPPAALKFIDFIYSPKGRAIAAKAGVLVTAQGNKGW
;
A
#
# COMPACT_ATOMS: atom_id res chain seq x y z
N MET A 1 -21.15 -97.93 -43.41
CA MET A 1 -22.39 -97.29 -42.89
C MET A 1 -22.05 -96.15 -41.93
N ARG A 2 -22.64 -95.01 -42.17
CA ARG A 2 -22.20 -93.69 -41.67
C ARG A 2 -22.69 -93.48 -40.20
N ALA A 3 -21.76 -93.13 -39.31
CA ALA A 3 -22.11 -92.60 -37.99
C ALA A 3 -21.78 -91.08 -37.94
N ARG A 4 -22.84 -90.32 -37.67
CA ARG A 4 -22.74 -88.86 -37.55
C ARG A 4 -22.35 -88.49 -36.11
N GLY A 5 -21.17 -87.90 -35.93
CA GLY A 5 -20.76 -87.30 -34.68
C GLY A 5 -21.42 -85.92 -34.52
N ARG A 6 -22.03 -85.67 -33.39
CA ARG A 6 -22.57 -84.36 -32.97
C ARG A 6 -21.48 -83.64 -32.26
N ILE A 7 -21.13 -82.43 -32.78
CA ILE A 7 -20.21 -81.50 -32.17
C ILE A 7 -21.07 -80.54 -31.30
N LEU A 8 -20.80 -80.49 -29.98
CA LEU A 8 -21.36 -79.53 -29.05
C LEU A 8 -20.46 -78.26 -29.10
N PRO A 9 -21.01 -77.03 -29.21
CA PRO A 9 -20.18 -75.82 -29.08
C PRO A 9 -19.97 -75.48 -27.61
N VAL A 10 -18.73 -75.38 -27.20
CA VAL A 10 -18.33 -74.82 -25.87
C VAL A 10 -18.49 -73.28 -25.95
N VAL A 11 -19.46 -72.81 -25.20
CA VAL A 11 -19.63 -71.31 -25.02
C VAL A 11 -18.66 -70.86 -23.96
N THR A 12 -17.57 -70.18 -24.37
CA THR A 12 -16.62 -69.55 -23.48
C THR A 12 -17.19 -68.18 -23.07
N ALA A 13 -17.67 -68.09 -21.84
CA ALA A 13 -18.13 -66.84 -21.25
C ALA A 13 -16.91 -65.93 -20.92
N PHE A 14 -16.68 -64.88 -21.68
CA PHE A 14 -15.75 -63.83 -21.36
C PHE A 14 -16.40 -62.92 -20.30
N VAL A 15 -15.97 -63.04 -19.07
CA VAL A 15 -16.32 -62.06 -17.99
C VAL A 15 -15.46 -60.82 -18.19
N LEU A 16 -16.06 -59.79 -18.79
CA LEU A 16 -15.45 -58.46 -18.94
C LEU A 16 -15.50 -57.73 -17.61
N CYS A 17 -14.44 -57.86 -16.80
CA CYS A 17 -14.28 -57.15 -15.56
C CYS A 17 -13.95 -55.66 -15.89
N SER A 18 -14.98 -54.82 -15.99
CA SER A 18 -14.84 -53.37 -16.18
C SER A 18 -14.27 -52.74 -14.92
N LEU A 19 -12.95 -52.52 -14.84
CA LEU A 19 -12.34 -51.66 -13.84
C LEU A 19 -12.82 -50.22 -14.10
N LEU A 20 -13.82 -49.80 -13.36
CA LEU A 20 -14.16 -48.40 -13.14
C LEU A 20 -13.03 -47.75 -12.34
N MET A 21 -11.95 -47.33 -13.04
CA MET A 21 -11.04 -46.38 -12.49
C MET A 21 -11.80 -45.06 -12.36
N GLY A 22 -12.31 -44.78 -11.17
CA GLY A 22 -12.77 -43.44 -10.79
C GLY A 22 -11.63 -42.50 -10.94
N ARG A 23 -11.56 -41.78 -12.08
CA ARG A 23 -10.77 -40.55 -12.21
C ARG A 23 -11.39 -39.57 -11.23
N SER A 24 -10.86 -39.52 -10.00
CA SER A 24 -10.99 -38.34 -9.16
C SER A 24 -10.38 -37.23 -9.96
N GLY A 25 -11.20 -36.47 -10.69
CA GLY A 25 -10.81 -35.21 -11.30
C GLY A 25 -10.35 -34.34 -10.15
N VAL A 26 -9.04 -34.17 -10.02
CA VAL A 26 -8.49 -33.02 -9.29
C VAL A 26 -8.94 -31.83 -10.11
N GLU A 27 -10.08 -31.28 -9.74
CA GLU A 27 -10.53 -29.98 -10.22
C GLU A 27 -9.37 -29.04 -9.89
N ALA A 28 -8.69 -28.55 -10.92
CA ALA A 28 -7.64 -27.56 -10.75
C ALA A 28 -8.31 -26.37 -10.04
N ALA A 29 -8.05 -26.24 -8.74
CA ALA A 29 -8.60 -25.16 -7.93
C ALA A 29 -8.26 -23.87 -8.67
N GLY A 30 -9.30 -23.22 -9.23
CA GLY A 30 -9.14 -21.99 -9.99
C GLY A 30 -8.37 -20.99 -9.14
N THR A 31 -7.42 -20.30 -9.73
CA THR A 31 -6.63 -19.26 -9.04
C THR A 31 -7.57 -18.16 -8.55
N GLU A 32 -7.76 -18.04 -7.24
CA GLU A 32 -8.54 -16.95 -6.66
C GLU A 32 -7.75 -15.63 -6.80
N THR A 33 -8.33 -14.66 -7.49
CA THR A 33 -7.69 -13.33 -7.67
C THR A 33 -8.27 -12.32 -6.69
N ILE A 34 -7.40 -11.63 -5.96
CA ILE A 34 -7.75 -10.54 -5.04
C ILE A 34 -7.19 -9.23 -5.62
N ARG A 35 -8.06 -8.24 -5.81
CA ARG A 35 -7.72 -6.93 -6.37
C ARG A 35 -7.54 -5.92 -5.25
N VAL A 36 -6.34 -5.38 -5.12
CA VAL A 36 -5.97 -4.42 -4.06
C VAL A 36 -5.41 -3.15 -4.67
N ASN A 37 -5.85 -2.00 -4.21
CA ASN A 37 -5.23 -0.73 -4.55
C ASN A 37 -5.39 0.29 -3.42
N GLY A 38 -4.72 1.46 -3.51
CA GLY A 38 -4.79 2.43 -2.42
C GLY A 38 -3.87 3.63 -2.57
N SER A 39 -3.59 4.24 -1.43
CA SER A 39 -2.52 5.23 -1.27
C SER A 39 -1.18 4.61 -1.64
N GLY A 40 -0.37 5.32 -2.42
CA GLY A 40 0.93 4.81 -2.86
C GLY A 40 1.83 4.40 -1.69
N SER A 41 1.87 5.20 -0.63
CA SER A 41 2.63 4.87 0.58
C SER A 41 2.18 3.57 1.24
N ALA A 42 0.88 3.30 1.28
CA ALA A 42 0.35 2.06 1.84
C ALA A 42 0.65 0.85 0.94
N LEU A 43 0.66 1.04 -0.38
CA LEU A 43 0.97 -0.04 -1.33
C LEU A 43 2.43 -0.53 -1.20
N TYR A 44 3.36 0.31 -0.80
CA TYR A 44 4.73 -0.14 -0.49
C TYR A 44 4.74 -1.17 0.65
N MET A 45 4.00 -0.92 1.73
CA MET A 45 3.84 -1.88 2.83
C MET A 45 3.19 -3.19 2.37
N MET A 46 2.26 -3.13 1.40
CA MET A 46 1.57 -4.32 0.89
C MET A 46 2.49 -5.29 0.16
N LYS A 47 3.56 -4.83 -0.50
CA LYS A 47 4.47 -5.70 -1.26
C LYS A 47 5.02 -6.88 -0.46
N PRO A 48 5.66 -6.69 0.71
CA PRO A 48 6.16 -7.82 1.52
C PRO A 48 5.03 -8.67 2.11
N LEU A 49 3.86 -8.10 2.41
CA LEU A 49 2.69 -8.83 2.89
C LEU A 49 2.12 -9.76 1.81
N ILE A 50 1.94 -9.24 0.60
CA ILE A 50 1.48 -10.01 -0.57
C ILE A 50 2.46 -11.15 -0.85
N LYS A 51 3.77 -10.85 -0.91
CA LYS A 51 4.81 -11.87 -1.13
C LYS A 51 4.74 -13.01 -0.10
N ALA A 52 4.56 -12.67 1.18
CA ALA A 52 4.48 -13.67 2.25
C ALA A 52 3.19 -14.48 2.20
N TYR A 53 2.05 -13.86 1.85
CA TYR A 53 0.77 -14.52 1.74
C TYR A 53 0.70 -15.47 0.56
N VAL A 54 1.03 -15.01 -0.65
CA VAL A 54 1.01 -15.83 -1.88
C VAL A 54 1.97 -17.02 -1.78
N LYS A 55 3.14 -16.84 -1.13
CA LYS A 55 4.04 -17.98 -0.87
C LYS A 55 3.39 -19.08 -0.03
N ALA A 56 2.50 -18.73 0.90
CA ALA A 56 1.79 -19.68 1.76
C ALA A 56 0.48 -20.20 1.14
N HIS A 57 -0.04 -19.54 0.10
CA HIS A 57 -1.31 -19.83 -0.56
C HIS A 57 -1.14 -19.83 -2.09
N PRO A 58 -0.54 -20.88 -2.69
CA PRO A 58 -0.18 -20.91 -4.13
C PRO A 58 -1.38 -20.78 -5.08
N GLY A 59 -2.61 -21.08 -4.60
CA GLY A 59 -3.86 -20.91 -5.36
C GLY A 59 -4.40 -19.49 -5.36
N VAL A 60 -3.71 -18.53 -4.73
CA VAL A 60 -4.17 -17.13 -4.65
C VAL A 60 -3.24 -16.22 -5.45
N ARG A 61 -3.84 -15.38 -6.29
CA ARG A 61 -3.18 -14.27 -6.98
C ARG A 61 -3.66 -12.95 -6.39
N ILE A 62 -2.74 -12.04 -6.09
CA ILE A 62 -3.09 -10.69 -5.63
C ILE A 62 -2.60 -9.68 -6.65
N GLU A 63 -3.54 -8.95 -7.23
CA GLU A 63 -3.29 -7.91 -8.21
C GLU A 63 -3.22 -6.55 -7.52
N MET A 64 -2.10 -5.85 -7.74
CA MET A 64 -1.83 -4.53 -7.20
C MET A 64 -1.13 -3.70 -8.27
N GLU A 65 -1.88 -2.82 -8.91
CA GLU A 65 -1.41 -1.96 -9.98
C GLU A 65 -0.88 -0.61 -9.46
N ARG A 66 -0.65 0.35 -10.36
CA ARG A 66 -0.25 1.72 -10.01
C ARG A 66 -1.26 2.34 -9.04
N PRO A 67 -0.78 3.14 -8.05
CA PRO A 67 -1.64 3.71 -7.03
C PRO A 67 -2.75 4.59 -7.61
N LEU A 68 -3.99 4.33 -7.21
CA LEU A 68 -5.14 5.18 -7.49
C LEU A 68 -5.28 6.32 -6.46
N GLY A 69 -4.44 6.32 -5.43
CA GLY A 69 -4.62 7.14 -4.24
C GLY A 69 -5.79 6.67 -3.36
N SER A 70 -5.89 7.19 -2.14
CA SER A 70 -6.95 6.79 -1.20
C SER A 70 -8.36 6.99 -1.78
N SER A 71 -8.64 8.17 -2.34
CA SER A 71 -9.99 8.50 -2.85
C SER A 71 -10.34 7.70 -4.10
N GLY A 72 -9.38 7.48 -5.02
CA GLY A 72 -9.58 6.67 -6.22
C GLY A 72 -9.83 5.20 -5.87
N ALA A 73 -9.07 4.63 -4.93
CA ALA A 73 -9.24 3.26 -4.50
C ALA A 73 -10.57 3.04 -3.76
N ILE A 74 -11.00 3.97 -2.89
CA ILE A 74 -12.32 3.90 -2.24
C ILE A 74 -13.43 3.91 -3.30
N LYS A 75 -13.34 4.82 -4.28
CA LYS A 75 -14.32 4.89 -5.38
C LYS A 75 -14.38 3.58 -6.18
N ALA A 76 -13.22 3.01 -6.52
CA ALA A 76 -13.11 1.74 -7.25
C ALA A 76 -13.65 0.54 -6.44
N LEU A 77 -13.37 0.48 -5.14
CA LEU A 77 -13.93 -0.51 -4.22
C LEU A 77 -15.46 -0.45 -4.18
N LEU A 78 -16.03 0.75 -3.98
CA LEU A 78 -17.48 0.97 -3.92
C LEU A 78 -18.19 0.71 -5.26
N ALA A 79 -17.44 0.69 -6.36
CA ALA A 79 -17.89 0.29 -7.70
C ALA A 79 -17.68 -1.20 -8.00
N GLY A 80 -17.13 -1.99 -7.08
CA GLY A 80 -16.83 -3.42 -7.25
C GLY A 80 -15.61 -3.73 -8.12
N ALA A 81 -14.81 -2.72 -8.49
CA ALA A 81 -13.59 -2.91 -9.26
C ALA A 81 -12.39 -3.39 -8.42
N LEU A 82 -12.45 -3.22 -7.10
CA LEU A 82 -11.48 -3.71 -6.12
C LEU A 82 -12.17 -4.55 -5.06
N ASP A 83 -11.40 -5.40 -4.42
CA ASP A 83 -11.84 -6.22 -3.28
C ASP A 83 -11.38 -5.62 -1.95
N ILE A 84 -10.22 -4.91 -1.96
CA ILE A 84 -9.65 -4.22 -0.81
C ILE A 84 -9.13 -2.85 -1.25
N ALA A 85 -9.49 -1.80 -0.52
CA ALA A 85 -8.83 -0.51 -0.64
C ALA A 85 -7.96 -0.23 0.60
N VAL A 86 -6.74 0.29 0.39
CA VAL A 86 -5.86 0.72 1.48
C VAL A 86 -5.75 2.24 1.46
N SER A 87 -6.20 2.89 2.52
CA SER A 87 -6.39 4.33 2.57
C SER A 87 -5.58 4.99 3.69
N SER A 88 -5.08 6.18 3.41
CA SER A 88 -4.53 7.09 4.44
C SER A 88 -5.55 8.15 4.87
N LYS A 89 -6.79 8.04 4.40
CA LYS A 89 -7.90 8.94 4.75
C LYS A 89 -9.00 8.16 5.46
N VAL A 90 -9.73 8.83 6.32
CA VAL A 90 -10.99 8.32 6.89
C VAL A 90 -12.05 8.28 5.80
N LEU A 91 -12.94 7.28 5.84
CA LEU A 91 -14.13 7.25 4.98
C LEU A 91 -15.00 8.48 5.24
N LYS A 92 -15.47 9.08 4.18
CA LYS A 92 -16.49 10.10 4.28
C LYS A 92 -17.86 9.49 4.59
N PRO A 93 -18.79 10.26 5.20
CA PRO A 93 -20.13 9.77 5.51
C PRO A 93 -20.86 9.17 4.30
N GLU A 94 -20.73 9.80 3.13
CA GLU A 94 -21.35 9.32 1.88
C GLU A 94 -20.70 8.03 1.36
N GLU A 95 -19.40 7.80 1.59
CA GLU A 95 -18.71 6.58 1.23
C GLU A 95 -19.10 5.42 2.15
N ALA A 96 -19.25 5.69 3.45
CA ALA A 96 -19.77 4.73 4.42
C ALA A 96 -21.23 4.37 4.15
N ALA A 97 -22.09 5.35 3.81
CA ALA A 97 -23.49 5.12 3.43
C ALA A 97 -23.63 4.24 2.17
N ARG A 98 -22.64 4.26 1.28
CA ARG A 98 -22.56 3.37 0.10
C ARG A 98 -22.01 1.97 0.42
N GLY A 99 -21.84 1.64 1.69
CA GLY A 99 -21.43 0.31 2.16
C GLY A 99 -19.93 0.14 2.39
N GLY A 100 -19.14 1.21 2.39
CA GLY A 100 -17.74 1.16 2.78
C GLY A 100 -17.58 0.86 4.26
N ILE A 101 -16.72 -0.10 4.61
CA ILE A 101 -16.38 -0.50 5.98
C ILE A 101 -14.90 -0.22 6.18
N SER A 102 -14.55 0.72 7.06
CA SER A 102 -13.16 1.11 7.32
C SER A 102 -12.67 0.62 8.67
N ARG A 103 -11.46 0.04 8.67
CA ARG A 103 -10.76 -0.33 9.91
C ARG A 103 -9.37 0.24 9.93
N GLU A 104 -9.01 0.82 11.06
CA GLU A 104 -7.64 1.26 11.31
C GLU A 104 -6.72 0.06 11.43
N TYR A 105 -5.54 0.18 10.83
CA TYR A 105 -4.48 -0.82 10.94
C TYR A 105 -3.28 -0.29 11.69
N GLY A 106 -2.88 0.92 11.38
CA GLY A 106 -1.70 1.53 11.98
C GLY A 106 -1.36 2.88 11.39
N LYS A 107 -0.14 3.31 11.65
CA LYS A 107 0.40 4.62 11.26
C LYS A 107 1.81 4.48 10.74
N THR A 108 2.25 5.41 9.89
CA THR A 108 3.62 5.48 9.43
C THR A 108 4.12 6.92 9.45
N PRO A 109 5.41 7.18 9.70
CA PRO A 109 5.97 8.50 9.55
C PRO A 109 5.90 8.99 8.10
N LEU A 110 5.51 10.23 7.90
CA LEU A 110 5.74 10.97 6.67
C LEU A 110 7.06 11.73 6.83
N ALA A 111 8.11 11.29 6.15
CA ALA A 111 9.44 11.87 6.25
C ALA A 111 9.60 13.06 5.31
N MET A 112 10.24 14.13 5.76
CA MET A 112 10.82 15.12 4.84
C MET A 112 12.05 14.49 4.19
N VAL A 113 12.14 14.62 2.88
CA VAL A 113 13.19 14.00 2.08
C VAL A 113 13.74 14.97 1.05
N SER A 114 14.98 14.74 0.67
CA SER A 114 15.65 15.49 -0.40
C SER A 114 16.42 14.53 -1.31
N GLY A 115 16.89 15.03 -2.44
CA GLY A 115 17.82 14.31 -3.29
C GLY A 115 19.09 13.94 -2.50
N LYS A 116 19.77 12.89 -2.93
CA LYS A 116 20.88 12.25 -2.22
C LYS A 116 22.03 13.20 -1.88
N ASN A 117 22.24 14.25 -2.68
CA ASN A 117 23.35 15.19 -2.53
C ASN A 117 23.00 16.46 -1.74
N ALA A 118 21.81 16.54 -1.14
CA ALA A 118 21.44 17.71 -0.36
C ALA A 118 22.35 17.83 0.88
N PRO A 119 22.78 19.07 1.23
CA PRO A 119 23.81 19.31 2.23
C PRO A 119 23.31 19.23 3.67
N LYS A 120 22.06 18.84 3.89
CA LYS A 120 21.43 18.81 5.22
C LYS A 120 20.92 17.41 5.55
N THR A 121 20.95 17.07 6.84
CA THR A 121 20.37 15.84 7.42
C THR A 121 19.26 16.15 8.44
N ASP A 122 19.00 17.43 8.70
CA ASP A 122 17.95 17.94 9.58
C ASP A 122 17.33 19.20 9.00
N ILE A 123 16.06 19.42 9.30
CA ILE A 123 15.33 20.64 8.95
C ILE A 123 14.40 21.01 10.09
N THR A 124 14.38 22.29 10.47
CA THR A 124 13.45 22.76 11.49
C THR A 124 12.10 23.11 10.87
N THR A 125 11.03 23.10 11.68
CA THR A 125 9.71 23.55 11.25
C THR A 125 9.75 25.01 10.73
N LYS A 126 10.60 25.86 11.31
CA LYS A 126 10.76 27.26 10.88
C LYS A 126 11.43 27.34 9.50
N GLU A 127 12.53 26.60 9.28
CA GLU A 127 13.19 26.53 7.98
C GLU A 127 12.26 25.99 6.90
N LEU A 128 11.50 24.91 7.23
CA LEU A 128 10.53 24.33 6.31
C LEU A 128 9.46 25.37 5.93
N GLN A 129 8.94 26.11 6.92
CA GLN A 129 7.98 27.19 6.69
C GLN A 129 8.58 28.29 5.77
N ASP A 130 9.82 28.71 6.00
CA ASP A 130 10.47 29.75 5.21
C ASP A 130 10.72 29.28 3.77
N ILE A 131 11.08 28.02 3.57
CA ILE A 131 11.25 27.42 2.23
C ILE A 131 9.90 27.39 1.49
N TYR A 132 8.84 26.87 2.12
CA TYR A 132 7.52 26.81 1.50
C TYR A 132 6.91 28.20 1.23
N SER A 133 7.25 29.20 2.04
CA SER A 133 6.85 30.59 1.81
C SER A 133 7.68 31.29 0.73
N GLY A 134 8.76 30.66 0.25
CA GLY A 134 9.69 31.27 -0.71
C GLY A 134 10.66 32.29 -0.11
N ASN A 135 10.75 32.41 1.22
CA ASN A 135 11.70 33.26 1.92
C ASN A 135 13.13 32.69 1.88
N VAL A 136 13.25 31.36 1.87
CA VAL A 136 14.51 30.63 1.68
C VAL A 136 14.42 29.85 0.38
N ARG A 137 15.31 30.13 -0.57
CA ARG A 137 15.28 29.56 -1.92
C ARG A 137 16.52 28.76 -2.29
N THR A 138 17.52 28.75 -1.43
CA THR A 138 18.77 28.03 -1.65
C THR A 138 19.16 27.23 -0.42
N TRP A 139 19.78 26.09 -0.66
CA TRP A 139 20.47 25.33 0.37
C TRP A 139 21.71 26.08 0.86
N PRO A 140 22.30 25.72 2.02
CA PRO A 140 23.52 26.37 2.55
C PRO A 140 24.72 26.39 1.59
N ASN A 141 24.76 25.46 0.64
CA ASN A 141 25.79 25.38 -0.41
C ASN A 141 25.50 26.28 -1.63
N GLY A 142 24.41 27.07 -1.61
CA GLY A 142 23.98 27.93 -2.71
C GLY A 142 23.13 27.27 -3.78
N GLU A 143 22.92 25.96 -3.71
CA GLU A 143 22.06 25.23 -4.66
C GLU A 143 20.59 25.64 -4.51
N PRO A 144 19.86 25.93 -5.61
CA PRO A 144 18.43 26.25 -5.54
C PRO A 144 17.61 25.11 -4.94
N ILE A 145 16.72 25.44 -3.99
CA ILE A 145 15.73 24.48 -3.46
C ILE A 145 14.58 24.33 -4.46
N ARG A 146 14.28 23.09 -4.83
CA ARG A 146 13.16 22.72 -5.71
C ARG A 146 12.13 21.92 -4.91
N LEU A 147 11.04 22.58 -4.52
CA LEU A 147 9.94 21.93 -3.83
C LEU A 147 9.23 20.95 -4.75
N VAL A 148 9.05 19.73 -4.28
CA VAL A 148 8.18 18.71 -4.88
C VAL A 148 6.93 18.63 -4.05
N LEU A 149 5.84 19.22 -4.56
CA LEU A 149 4.56 19.31 -3.90
C LEU A 149 3.67 18.10 -4.26
N ARG A 150 2.69 17.85 -3.42
CA ARG A 150 1.57 16.94 -3.70
C ARG A 150 0.32 17.79 -3.99
N PRO A 151 -0.70 17.27 -4.70
CA PRO A 151 -1.94 18.04 -4.92
C PRO A 151 -2.55 18.58 -3.62
N ASP A 152 -3.25 19.72 -3.67
CA ASP A 152 -3.89 20.34 -2.50
C ASP A 152 -4.78 19.39 -1.70
N ALA A 153 -5.51 18.51 -2.38
CA ALA A 153 -6.40 17.53 -1.76
C ALA A 153 -5.67 16.28 -1.25
N ASP A 154 -4.36 16.15 -1.49
CA ASP A 154 -3.59 15.01 -1.04
C ASP A 154 -3.40 15.02 0.48
N ILE A 155 -3.30 13.82 1.07
CA ILE A 155 -3.15 13.70 2.53
C ILE A 155 -1.80 14.22 3.02
N ASP A 156 -0.72 14.11 2.23
CA ASP A 156 0.59 14.59 2.62
C ASP A 156 0.60 16.12 2.71
N THR A 157 -0.06 16.81 1.76
CA THR A 157 -0.29 18.25 1.82
C THR A 157 -1.03 18.63 3.11
N LYS A 158 -2.10 17.88 3.47
CA LYS A 158 -2.87 18.15 4.69
C LYS A 158 -2.09 17.90 5.97
N ILE A 159 -1.24 16.89 6.00
CA ILE A 159 -0.34 16.61 7.14
C ILE A 159 0.65 17.77 7.31
N LEU A 160 1.26 18.25 6.22
CA LEU A 160 2.17 19.40 6.27
C LEU A 160 1.47 20.69 6.67
N GLU A 161 0.28 20.96 6.15
CA GLU A 161 -0.54 22.10 6.56
C GLU A 161 -0.86 22.08 8.08
N GLY A 162 -1.09 20.88 8.61
CA GLY A 162 -1.43 20.68 10.03
C GLY A 162 -0.25 20.79 10.99
N LEU A 163 0.99 20.85 10.52
CA LEU A 163 2.18 20.88 11.37
C LEU A 163 2.23 22.14 12.25
N SER A 164 1.83 23.28 11.71
CA SER A 164 1.63 24.54 12.45
C SER A 164 0.76 25.51 11.62
N PRO A 165 0.15 26.54 12.26
CA PRO A 165 -0.58 27.58 11.54
C PRO A 165 0.29 28.30 10.47
N GLY A 166 1.59 28.48 10.77
CA GLY A 166 2.56 29.07 9.83
C GLY A 166 2.81 28.14 8.63
N MET A 167 2.98 26.83 8.88
CA MET A 167 3.12 25.85 7.80
C MET A 167 1.88 25.78 6.91
N GLY A 168 0.68 25.84 7.50
CA GLY A 168 -0.55 25.87 6.71
C GLY A 168 -0.62 27.05 5.74
N LYS A 169 -0.15 28.23 6.15
CA LYS A 169 -0.03 29.40 5.26
C LYS A 169 1.05 29.20 4.20
N ALA A 170 2.21 28.67 4.58
CA ALA A 170 3.36 28.47 3.72
C ALA A 170 3.08 27.44 2.61
N VAL A 171 2.44 26.32 2.95
CA VAL A 171 2.05 25.28 1.99
C VAL A 171 1.08 25.84 0.95
N ARG A 172 0.05 26.57 1.36
CA ARG A 172 -0.88 27.22 0.42
C ARG A 172 -0.19 28.27 -0.46
N ALA A 173 0.78 29.03 0.08
CA ALA A 173 1.57 29.96 -0.71
C ALA A 173 2.41 29.22 -1.76
N ALA A 174 3.07 28.12 -1.40
CA ALA A 174 3.83 27.30 -2.34
C ALA A 174 2.96 26.83 -3.52
N HIS A 175 1.74 26.35 -3.27
CA HIS A 175 0.81 25.93 -4.33
C HIS A 175 0.35 27.07 -5.25
N SER A 176 0.39 28.31 -4.78
CA SER A 176 0.04 29.49 -5.59
C SER A 176 1.18 29.98 -6.49
N HIS A 177 2.40 29.51 -6.29
CA HIS A 177 3.54 29.91 -7.10
C HIS A 177 3.54 29.16 -8.45
N GLN A 178 3.75 29.90 -9.57
CA GLN A 178 3.88 29.29 -10.89
C GLN A 178 5.16 28.45 -11.00
N GLY A 179 5.09 27.38 -11.78
CA GLY A 179 6.25 26.53 -12.08
C GLY A 179 6.66 25.57 -10.96
N MET A 180 5.83 25.41 -9.90
CA MET A 180 6.07 24.39 -8.89
C MET A 180 5.89 22.98 -9.45
N ILE A 181 6.75 22.07 -9.02
CA ILE A 181 6.63 20.64 -9.36
C ILE A 181 5.55 20.03 -8.48
N VAL A 182 4.49 19.49 -9.11
CA VAL A 182 3.39 18.80 -8.40
C VAL A 182 3.35 17.36 -8.86
N ALA A 183 3.72 16.43 -7.97
CA ALA A 183 3.66 14.99 -8.22
C ALA A 183 2.34 14.41 -7.72
N VAL A 184 1.62 13.69 -8.58
CA VAL A 184 0.25 13.23 -8.29
C VAL A 184 0.22 11.99 -7.41
N THR A 185 1.22 11.10 -7.51
CA THR A 185 1.31 9.85 -6.72
C THR A 185 2.55 9.82 -5.84
N ASP A 186 2.54 9.00 -4.78
CA ASP A 186 3.73 8.82 -3.92
C ASP A 186 4.95 8.32 -4.74
N PRO A 187 4.84 7.29 -5.63
CA PRO A 187 5.97 6.87 -6.46
C PRO A 187 6.52 7.98 -7.38
N GLU A 188 5.64 8.76 -7.99
CA GLU A 188 6.05 9.91 -8.82
C GLU A 188 6.78 10.96 -7.99
N SER A 189 6.30 11.27 -6.79
CA SER A 189 6.96 12.19 -5.87
C SER A 189 8.36 11.71 -5.50
N ASP A 190 8.50 10.45 -5.14
CA ASP A 190 9.78 9.84 -4.80
C ASP A 190 10.76 9.88 -5.98
N GLU A 191 10.28 9.53 -7.20
CA GLU A 191 11.07 9.58 -8.43
C GLU A 191 11.54 11.00 -8.77
N VAL A 192 10.66 11.98 -8.66
CA VAL A 192 10.99 13.39 -8.90
C VAL A 192 12.00 13.90 -7.88
N VAL A 193 11.85 13.55 -6.58
CA VAL A 193 12.82 13.93 -5.56
C VAL A 193 14.19 13.32 -5.83
N VAL A 194 14.27 12.06 -6.21
CA VAL A 194 15.53 11.36 -6.53
C VAL A 194 16.24 12.01 -7.71
N ASN A 195 15.50 12.38 -8.76
CA ASN A 195 16.05 12.81 -10.05
C ASN A 195 16.21 14.33 -10.18
N THR A 196 15.75 15.11 -9.18
CA THR A 196 15.83 16.57 -9.22
C THR A 196 16.89 17.08 -8.25
N SER A 197 17.93 17.73 -8.78
CA SER A 197 18.95 18.38 -7.95
C SER A 197 18.33 19.46 -7.07
N GLY A 198 18.77 19.57 -5.80
CA GLY A 198 18.23 20.52 -4.83
C GLY A 198 16.79 20.27 -4.42
N SER A 199 16.22 19.11 -4.73
CA SER A 199 14.83 18.77 -4.39
C SER A 199 14.58 18.71 -2.88
N LEU A 200 13.36 19.09 -2.47
CA LEU A 200 12.80 18.90 -1.14
C LEU A 200 11.34 18.45 -1.28
N GLY A 201 11.01 17.31 -0.73
CA GLY A 201 9.66 16.73 -0.77
C GLY A 201 9.33 15.95 0.48
N ALA A 202 8.29 15.14 0.40
CA ALA A 202 7.87 14.22 1.47
C ALA A 202 7.72 12.80 0.93
N SER A 203 8.10 11.80 1.72
CA SER A 203 7.95 10.39 1.42
C SER A 203 7.57 9.60 2.66
N ALA A 204 6.72 8.59 2.52
CA ALA A 204 6.36 7.73 3.64
C ALA A 204 7.48 6.72 3.94
N LEU A 205 7.69 6.41 5.22
CA LEU A 205 8.74 5.49 5.64
C LEU A 205 8.73 4.13 4.93
N PRO A 206 7.58 3.51 4.57
CA PRO A 206 7.55 2.27 3.79
C PRO A 206 8.21 2.36 2.42
N ALA A 207 8.12 3.49 1.72
CA ALA A 207 8.82 3.69 0.44
C ALA A 207 10.34 3.59 0.63
N ILE A 208 10.84 4.22 1.67
CA ILE A 208 12.27 4.26 1.99
C ILE A 208 12.80 2.88 2.37
N LEU A 209 12.05 2.14 3.21
CA LEU A 209 12.51 0.86 3.76
C LEU A 209 12.29 -0.34 2.83
N VAL A 210 11.18 -0.37 2.08
CA VAL A 210 10.81 -1.50 1.22
C VAL A 210 11.44 -1.38 -0.16
N GLU A 211 11.34 -0.19 -0.78
CA GLU A 211 11.91 0.06 -2.11
C GLU A 211 13.39 0.42 -2.06
N LYS A 212 13.90 0.79 -0.87
CA LYS A 212 15.27 1.30 -0.70
C LYS A 212 15.54 2.50 -1.61
N THR A 213 14.53 3.34 -1.76
CA THR A 213 14.62 4.57 -2.57
C THR A 213 15.80 5.42 -2.07
N PRO A 214 16.71 5.86 -2.95
CA PRO A 214 17.94 6.54 -2.56
C PRO A 214 17.70 8.01 -2.19
N LEU A 215 16.81 8.23 -1.24
CA LEU A 215 16.45 9.54 -0.69
C LEU A 215 17.35 9.88 0.51
N ASN A 216 17.70 11.16 0.63
CA ASN A 216 18.26 11.68 1.88
C ASN A 216 17.10 12.00 2.84
N VAL A 217 17.04 11.29 3.96
CA VAL A 217 15.97 11.43 4.95
C VAL A 217 16.37 12.45 6.00
N LEU A 218 15.61 13.53 6.06
CA LEU A 218 15.84 14.62 7.01
C LEU A 218 15.18 14.32 8.35
N ALA A 219 15.87 14.60 9.44
CA ALA A 219 15.23 14.75 10.73
C ALA A 219 14.36 16.03 10.71
N LEU A 220 13.32 16.09 11.51
CA LEU A 220 12.51 17.29 11.72
C LEU A 220 12.68 17.77 13.16
N ASN A 221 13.22 18.97 13.35
CA ASN A 221 13.60 19.51 14.66
C ASN A 221 14.49 18.54 15.46
N GLY A 222 15.48 17.91 14.81
CA GLY A 222 16.37 16.92 15.41
C GLY A 222 15.78 15.51 15.60
N VAL A 223 14.49 15.30 15.27
CA VAL A 223 13.80 14.02 15.46
C VAL A 223 13.71 13.27 14.13
N ARG A 224 14.26 12.05 14.07
CA ARG A 224 14.19 11.20 12.87
C ARG A 224 12.81 10.57 12.68
N PRO A 225 12.33 10.40 11.43
CA PRO A 225 11.07 9.73 11.09
C PRO A 225 11.21 8.20 11.27
N THR A 226 11.08 7.73 12.50
CA THR A 226 11.14 6.30 12.84
C THR A 226 9.85 5.83 13.49
N VAL A 227 9.56 4.52 13.39
CA VAL A 227 8.42 3.91 14.09
C VAL A 227 8.51 4.14 15.60
N LYS A 228 9.72 4.12 16.17
CA LYS A 228 9.94 4.40 17.61
C LYS A 228 9.56 5.84 17.98
N ASN A 229 10.00 6.82 17.21
CA ASN A 229 9.70 8.24 17.46
C ASN A 229 8.24 8.59 17.15
N LEU A 230 7.60 7.85 16.25
CA LEU A 230 6.16 7.92 16.04
C LEU A 230 5.40 7.37 17.25
N ALA A 231 5.81 6.21 17.77
CA ALA A 231 5.15 5.53 18.89
C ALA A 231 5.20 6.35 20.19
N ASN A 232 6.31 7.05 20.44
CA ASN A 232 6.45 7.91 21.63
C ASN A 232 5.94 9.35 21.44
N GLY A 233 5.36 9.65 20.26
CA GLY A 233 4.75 10.96 19.96
C GLY A 233 5.76 12.09 19.68
N THR A 234 7.07 11.80 19.57
CA THR A 234 8.07 12.85 19.33
C THR A 234 8.18 13.25 17.87
N TYR A 235 7.79 12.38 16.91
CA TYR A 235 7.75 12.71 15.48
C TYR A 235 6.33 13.11 15.06
N PRO A 236 6.11 14.34 14.54
CA PRO A 236 4.75 14.90 14.40
C PRO A 236 4.05 14.55 13.07
N LEU A 237 4.81 14.23 11.98
CA LEU A 237 4.21 13.98 10.68
C LEU A 237 3.76 12.52 10.56
N VAL A 238 2.48 12.30 10.68
CA VAL A 238 1.84 10.98 10.81
C VAL A 238 0.90 10.73 9.65
N LYS A 239 1.02 9.58 9.02
CA LYS A 239 0.14 9.10 7.95
C LYS A 239 -0.60 7.84 8.42
N ASP A 240 -1.92 7.87 8.44
CA ASP A 240 -2.75 6.73 8.84
C ASP A 240 -2.74 5.65 7.76
N ILE A 241 -2.96 4.41 8.19
CA ILE A 241 -3.18 3.25 7.32
C ILE A 241 -4.49 2.57 7.76
N ARG A 242 -5.42 2.47 6.82
CA ARG A 242 -6.75 1.88 7.01
C ARG A 242 -7.02 0.88 5.90
N PHE A 243 -7.59 -0.26 6.23
CA PHE A 243 -8.17 -1.16 5.25
C PHE A 243 -9.66 -0.88 5.11
N ILE A 244 -10.11 -0.84 3.86
CA ILE A 244 -11.52 -0.59 3.54
C ILE A 244 -12.02 -1.74 2.69
N THR A 245 -13.18 -2.25 3.09
CA THR A 245 -13.92 -3.35 2.46
C THR A 245 -15.36 -2.95 2.26
N THR A 246 -16.16 -3.87 1.72
CA THR A 246 -17.62 -3.79 1.68
C THR A 246 -18.22 -5.10 2.18
N ARG A 247 -19.54 -5.17 2.33
CA ARG A 247 -20.25 -6.43 2.63
C ARG A 247 -20.08 -7.49 1.54
N ASN A 248 -19.72 -7.06 0.32
CA ASN A 248 -19.52 -7.93 -0.85
C ASN A 248 -18.04 -8.33 -1.04
N THR A 249 -17.15 -7.98 -0.12
CA THR A 249 -15.73 -8.37 -0.19
C THR A 249 -15.62 -9.90 -0.19
N PRO A 250 -14.93 -10.50 -1.19
CA PRO A 250 -14.85 -11.96 -1.33
C PRO A 250 -14.17 -12.61 -0.13
N PRO A 251 -14.55 -13.87 0.20
CA PRO A 251 -13.94 -14.62 1.31
C PRO A 251 -12.41 -14.74 1.22
N ALA A 252 -11.85 -14.90 0.01
CA ALA A 252 -10.40 -14.93 -0.20
C ALA A 252 -9.74 -13.61 0.23
N ALA A 253 -10.35 -12.47 -0.10
CA ALA A 253 -9.85 -11.15 0.31
C ALA A 253 -9.93 -10.96 1.82
N LEU A 254 -11.00 -11.45 2.48
CA LEU A 254 -11.11 -11.41 3.93
C LEU A 254 -10.04 -12.28 4.61
N LYS A 255 -9.75 -13.47 4.09
CA LYS A 255 -8.63 -14.33 4.58
C LYS A 255 -7.28 -13.63 4.46
N PHE A 256 -7.06 -12.88 3.36
CA PHE A 256 -5.85 -12.08 3.22
C PHE A 256 -5.77 -10.96 4.26
N ILE A 257 -6.88 -10.30 4.54
CA ILE A 257 -6.95 -9.29 5.61
C ILE A 257 -6.68 -9.93 6.97
N ASP A 258 -7.24 -11.11 7.27
CA ASP A 258 -6.96 -11.87 8.50
C ASP A 258 -5.46 -12.14 8.66
N PHE A 259 -4.79 -12.51 7.57
CA PHE A 259 -3.34 -12.66 7.57
C PHE A 259 -2.63 -11.35 7.88
N ILE A 260 -3.04 -10.23 7.28
CA ILE A 260 -2.44 -8.89 7.54
C ILE A 260 -2.54 -8.54 9.03
N TYR A 261 -3.68 -8.82 9.67
CA TYR A 261 -3.90 -8.56 11.09
C TYR A 261 -3.31 -9.64 12.02
N SER A 262 -2.82 -10.77 11.49
CA SER A 262 -2.18 -11.82 12.27
C SER A 262 -0.85 -11.34 12.90
N PRO A 263 -0.31 -12.01 13.92
CA PRO A 263 1.02 -11.69 14.47
C PRO A 263 2.11 -11.65 13.41
N LYS A 264 2.07 -12.57 12.43
CA LYS A 264 3.03 -12.63 11.31
C LYS A 264 2.87 -11.42 10.38
N GLY A 265 1.66 -11.09 9.96
CA GLY A 265 1.39 -9.93 9.10
C GLY A 265 1.81 -8.63 9.76
N ARG A 266 1.45 -8.43 11.04
CA ARG A 266 1.85 -7.26 11.82
C ARG A 266 3.37 -7.11 11.95
N ALA A 267 4.09 -8.22 12.17
CA ALA A 267 5.55 -8.20 12.21
C ALA A 267 6.18 -7.81 10.85
N ILE A 268 5.59 -8.25 9.74
CA ILE A 268 6.02 -7.85 8.39
C ILE A 268 5.78 -6.35 8.17
N ALA A 269 4.59 -5.85 8.52
CA ALA A 269 4.25 -4.43 8.38
C ALA A 269 5.14 -3.55 9.26
N ALA A 270 5.44 -3.96 10.49
CA ALA A 270 6.35 -3.24 11.39
C ALA A 270 7.76 -3.12 10.78
N LYS A 271 8.30 -4.17 10.17
CA LYS A 271 9.58 -4.13 9.43
C LYS A 271 9.51 -3.23 8.21
N ALA A 272 8.35 -3.04 7.63
CA ALA A 272 8.10 -2.12 6.52
C ALA A 272 7.89 -0.65 6.97
N GLY A 273 8.10 -0.33 8.25
CA GLY A 273 8.01 1.06 8.74
C GLY A 273 6.63 1.48 9.24
N VAL A 274 5.78 0.52 9.62
CA VAL A 274 4.44 0.78 10.14
C VAL A 274 4.38 0.55 11.64
N LEU A 275 3.90 1.54 12.39
CA LEU A 275 3.43 1.38 13.75
C LEU A 275 2.04 0.73 13.69
N VAL A 276 1.97 -0.59 13.90
CA VAL A 276 0.69 -1.30 13.90
C VAL A 276 -0.02 -1.06 15.23
N THR A 277 -1.15 -0.35 15.19
CA THR A 277 -2.00 -0.03 16.35
C THR A 277 -3.14 -1.03 16.53
N ALA A 278 -3.49 -1.76 15.48
CA ALA A 278 -4.57 -2.76 15.50
C ALA A 278 -4.26 -3.92 16.44
N GLN A 279 -5.20 -4.23 17.36
CA GLN A 279 -5.08 -5.32 18.34
C GLN A 279 -5.62 -6.67 17.83
N GLY A 280 -5.44 -6.97 16.56
CA GLY A 280 -5.94 -8.18 15.92
C GLY A 280 -7.23 -7.95 15.12
N ASN A 281 -7.71 -9.01 14.45
CA ASN A 281 -8.96 -8.96 13.69
C ASN A 281 -10.15 -9.24 14.60
N LYS A 282 -11.02 -8.26 14.80
CA LYS A 282 -12.29 -8.42 15.53
C LYS A 282 -13.47 -8.72 14.58
N GLY A 283 -13.24 -9.60 13.60
CA GLY A 283 -14.25 -9.96 12.58
C GLY A 283 -14.58 -8.83 11.58
N TRP A 284 -14.82 -9.15 10.34
CA TRP A 284 -15.28 -8.22 9.27
C TRP A 284 -16.79 -8.28 9.13
#